data_48efae38f315da9fcc481563de7a5c52
#
_entry.id   48efae38f315da9fcc481563de7a5c52
#
_cell.length_a   1.000
_cell.length_b   1.000
_cell.length_c   1.000
_cell.angle_alpha   90.00
_cell.angle_beta   90.00
_cell.angle_gamma   90.00
#
_symmetry.space_group_name_H-M   'P 1'
#
loop_
_entity.id
_entity.type
_entity.pdbx_description
1 polymer ?
#
loop_
_entity_poly.entity_id
_entity_poly.type
_entity_poly.pdbx_seq_one_letter_code
_entity_poly.pdbx_strand_id
1 'polypeptide(L)'
;MRRPGTAAVVIALTSLGLMAPTTSAGAAAQEYRCQQEWPGRDGNVRAWTDYGCDGNLLGVTPGDDRFWGDSSGAFQSIAYKEASSVMNSGFVGGKDVVAFYYDKDYQYQNGYVCLAPGELWADNLTDNYFTNRPGQVVNDRIGSHRWVTASECGAGSWLT
;
A
#
# COMPACT_ATOMS: atom_id res chain seq x y z
N MET A 1 -50.63 14.74 63.04
CA MET A 1 -49.41 13.92 62.89
C MET A 1 -49.21 13.64 61.42
N ARG A 2 -48.31 14.36 60.74
CA ARG A 2 -47.98 14.19 59.33
C ARG A 2 -46.55 13.62 59.25
N ARG A 3 -46.40 12.46 58.60
CA ARG A 3 -45.09 11.84 58.32
C ARG A 3 -44.50 12.47 57.06
N PRO A 4 -43.20 12.79 57.00
CA PRO A 4 -42.53 13.21 55.81
C PRO A 4 -42.14 11.99 54.96
N GLY A 5 -42.46 12.04 53.65
CA GLY A 5 -42.03 11.05 52.67
C GLY A 5 -40.59 11.34 52.19
N THR A 6 -39.78 10.31 52.24
CA THR A 6 -38.40 10.34 51.74
C THR A 6 -38.40 10.12 50.25
N ALA A 7 -37.96 11.12 49.47
CA ALA A 7 -37.77 10.97 48.04
C ALA A 7 -36.37 10.35 47.76
N ALA A 8 -36.37 9.18 47.12
CA ALA A 8 -35.15 8.55 46.67
C ALA A 8 -34.78 9.12 45.29
N VAL A 9 -33.60 9.76 45.21
CA VAL A 9 -32.99 10.23 43.95
C VAL A 9 -32.23 9.05 43.32
N VAL A 10 -32.68 8.58 42.20
CA VAL A 10 -31.98 7.58 41.40
C VAL A 10 -31.01 8.33 40.46
N ILE A 11 -29.74 8.22 40.71
CA ILE A 11 -28.68 8.74 39.83
C ILE A 11 -28.41 7.66 38.77
N ALA A 12 -28.87 7.88 37.54
CA ALA A 12 -28.50 7.06 36.40
C ALA A 12 -27.10 7.44 35.94
N LEU A 13 -26.12 6.56 36.16
CA LEU A 13 -24.78 6.67 35.54
C LEU A 13 -24.89 6.20 34.08
N THR A 14 -24.87 7.15 33.14
CA THR A 14 -24.65 6.86 31.73
C THR A 14 -23.16 6.65 31.51
N SER A 15 -22.73 5.40 31.34
CA SER A 15 -21.39 5.05 30.89
C SER A 15 -21.26 5.38 29.39
N LEU A 16 -20.58 6.48 29.04
CA LEU A 16 -20.09 6.69 27.69
C LEU A 16 -19.00 5.64 27.43
N GLY A 17 -19.35 4.60 26.66
CA GLY A 17 -18.38 3.66 26.11
C GLY A 17 -17.50 4.36 25.11
N LEU A 18 -16.25 4.67 25.46
CA LEU A 18 -15.20 5.03 24.52
C LEU A 18 -14.93 3.78 23.65
N MET A 19 -15.45 3.78 22.42
CA MET A 19 -15.02 2.82 21.39
C MET A 19 -13.63 3.27 20.93
N ALA A 20 -12.58 2.65 21.47
CA ALA A 20 -11.26 2.76 20.92
C ALA A 20 -11.23 2.00 19.57
N PRO A 21 -10.64 2.57 18.50
CA PRO A 21 -10.46 1.84 17.26
C PRO A 21 -9.54 0.64 17.56
N THR A 22 -10.03 -0.57 17.33
CA THR A 22 -9.22 -1.79 17.40
C THR A 22 -8.42 -1.89 16.11
N THR A 23 -7.25 -1.29 16.05
CA THR A 23 -6.24 -1.64 15.05
C THR A 23 -5.86 -3.10 15.29
N SER A 24 -6.02 -3.96 14.27
CA SER A 24 -5.64 -5.36 14.41
C SER A 24 -4.13 -5.43 14.63
N ALA A 25 -3.68 -6.25 15.57
CA ALA A 25 -2.26 -6.42 15.88
C ALA A 25 -1.44 -6.87 14.64
N GLY A 26 -2.09 -7.48 13.65
CA GLY A 26 -1.49 -7.87 12.39
C GLY A 26 -1.12 -6.68 11.48
N ALA A 27 -2.00 -5.69 11.32
CA ALA A 27 -1.72 -4.51 10.50
C ALA A 27 -0.55 -3.69 11.08
N ALA A 28 -0.52 -3.51 12.39
CA ALA A 28 0.58 -2.80 13.06
C ALA A 28 1.94 -3.52 12.92
N ALA A 29 1.95 -4.86 12.88
CA ALA A 29 3.17 -5.65 12.68
C ALA A 29 3.71 -5.52 11.24
N GLN A 30 2.83 -5.46 10.23
CA GLN A 30 3.18 -5.31 8.82
C GLN A 30 3.77 -3.92 8.52
N GLU A 31 3.12 -2.86 9.01
CA GLU A 31 3.64 -1.50 8.89
C GLU A 31 5.02 -1.35 9.53
N TYR A 32 5.22 -1.94 10.72
CA TYR A 32 6.49 -1.93 11.43
C TYR A 32 7.63 -2.55 10.62
N ARG A 33 7.37 -3.63 9.86
CA ARG A 33 8.39 -4.28 9.05
C ARG A 33 8.78 -3.44 7.83
N CYS A 34 7.84 -2.84 7.10
CA CYS A 34 8.15 -1.90 6.03
C CYS A 34 8.99 -0.72 6.54
N GLN A 35 8.73 -0.25 7.76
CA GLN A 35 9.56 0.77 8.39
C GLN A 35 10.99 0.30 8.67
N GLN A 36 11.19 -0.97 9.05
CA GLN A 36 12.54 -1.54 9.24
C GLN A 36 13.29 -1.72 7.93
N GLU A 37 12.58 -2.11 6.85
CA GLU A 37 13.14 -2.26 5.50
C GLU A 37 13.37 -0.92 4.79
N TRP A 38 12.88 0.20 5.36
CA TRP A 38 13.01 1.52 4.79
C TRP A 38 14.46 2.03 4.83
N PRO A 39 15.14 2.16 3.66
CA PRO A 39 16.55 2.58 3.61
C PRO A 39 16.75 4.11 3.67
N GLY A 40 15.67 4.87 3.80
CA GLY A 40 15.65 6.29 3.45
C GLY A 40 15.39 6.51 1.96
N ARG A 41 15.57 7.75 1.50
CA ARG A 41 15.44 8.11 0.08
C ARG A 41 16.72 7.73 -0.66
N ASP A 42 16.77 6.54 -1.26
CA ASP A 42 17.91 6.01 -1.99
C ASP A 42 17.70 5.96 -3.52
N GLY A 43 16.54 6.47 -3.99
CA GLY A 43 16.22 6.55 -5.40
C GLY A 43 15.61 5.28 -5.99
N ASN A 44 15.27 4.27 -5.18
CA ASN A 44 14.84 2.96 -5.68
C ASN A 44 13.35 2.69 -5.46
N VAL A 45 12.81 1.80 -6.29
CA VAL A 45 11.56 1.04 -6.05
C VAL A 45 11.92 -0.37 -5.60
N ARG A 46 11.10 -0.95 -4.71
CA ARG A 46 11.24 -2.31 -4.20
C ARG A 46 9.89 -3.03 -4.20
N ALA A 47 9.92 -4.35 -4.27
CA ALA A 47 8.75 -5.20 -4.08
C ALA A 47 9.12 -6.51 -3.38
N TRP A 48 8.15 -7.08 -2.65
CA TRP A 48 8.33 -8.34 -1.92
C TRP A 48 7.18 -9.30 -2.19
N THR A 49 7.44 -10.60 -1.99
CA THR A 49 6.44 -11.67 -2.17
C THR A 49 5.34 -11.63 -1.13
N ASP A 50 5.61 -11.13 0.07
CA ASP A 50 4.67 -11.15 1.18
C ASP A 50 4.23 -9.73 1.59
N TYR A 51 3.16 -9.65 2.37
CA TYR A 51 2.68 -8.40 2.95
C TYR A 51 3.70 -7.81 3.91
N GLY A 52 3.64 -6.51 4.13
CA GLY A 52 4.47 -5.84 5.13
C GLY A 52 5.94 -5.77 4.77
N CYS A 53 6.30 -5.76 3.48
CA CYS A 53 7.69 -5.77 3.00
C CYS A 53 8.46 -7.00 3.52
N ASP A 54 7.80 -8.16 3.53
CA ASP A 54 8.34 -9.43 4.01
C ASP A 54 8.52 -10.46 2.88
N GLY A 55 9.02 -11.66 3.24
CA GLY A 55 9.31 -12.74 2.30
C GLY A 55 10.54 -12.47 1.45
N ASN A 56 10.47 -12.84 0.18
CA ASN A 56 11.58 -12.64 -0.76
C ASN A 56 11.51 -11.25 -1.39
N LEU A 57 12.63 -10.53 -1.38
CA LEU A 57 12.78 -9.32 -2.16
C LEU A 57 12.81 -9.68 -3.66
N LEU A 58 11.81 -9.21 -4.42
CA LEU A 58 11.64 -9.51 -5.84
C LEU A 58 12.57 -8.68 -6.73
N GLY A 59 12.90 -7.47 -6.31
CA GLY A 59 13.80 -6.59 -7.03
C GLY A 59 13.99 -5.22 -6.37
N VAL A 60 15.08 -4.55 -6.75
CA VAL A 60 15.41 -3.15 -6.35
C VAL A 60 16.00 -2.45 -7.57
N THR A 61 15.45 -1.28 -7.93
CA THR A 61 15.99 -0.50 -9.06
C THR A 61 15.65 0.98 -8.99
N PRO A 62 16.55 1.86 -9.44
CA PRO A 62 16.23 3.27 -9.66
C PRO A 62 15.57 3.52 -11.03
N GLY A 63 15.50 2.52 -11.90
CA GLY A 63 15.00 2.63 -13.28
C GLY A 63 13.58 2.09 -13.44
N ASP A 64 13.09 2.23 -14.67
CA ASP A 64 11.87 1.59 -15.13
C ASP A 64 12.13 0.12 -15.44
N ASP A 65 11.11 -0.73 -15.29
CA ASP A 65 11.16 -2.14 -15.72
C ASP A 65 9.90 -2.48 -16.51
N ARG A 66 10.08 -2.71 -17.79
CA ARG A 66 8.97 -2.92 -18.73
C ARG A 66 8.34 -4.30 -18.65
N PHE A 67 9.03 -5.27 -18.07
CA PHE A 67 8.50 -6.64 -17.94
C PHE A 67 9.21 -7.43 -16.83
N TRP A 68 8.53 -7.59 -15.70
CA TRP A 68 9.05 -8.35 -14.55
C TRP A 68 9.22 -9.85 -14.81
N GLY A 69 8.78 -10.34 -15.96
CA GLY A 69 8.82 -11.77 -16.33
C GLY A 69 9.94 -12.17 -17.27
N ASP A 70 10.75 -11.23 -17.75
CA ASP A 70 11.89 -11.56 -18.61
C ASP A 70 13.19 -11.76 -17.81
N SER A 71 14.32 -11.87 -18.48
CA SER A 71 15.64 -12.05 -17.87
C SER A 71 16.44 -10.74 -17.81
N SER A 72 15.81 -9.61 -18.10
CA SER A 72 16.41 -8.28 -18.09
C SER A 72 15.85 -7.44 -16.94
N GLY A 73 16.59 -6.37 -16.56
CA GLY A 73 16.16 -5.52 -15.46
C GLY A 73 16.44 -6.10 -14.07
N ALA A 74 15.88 -5.46 -13.07
CA ALA A 74 16.05 -5.85 -11.66
C ALA A 74 14.97 -6.80 -11.17
N PHE A 75 13.79 -6.77 -11.79
CA PHE A 75 12.68 -7.66 -11.51
C PHE A 75 12.65 -8.73 -12.61
N GLN A 76 13.03 -9.95 -12.27
CA GLN A 76 13.20 -11.02 -13.26
C GLN A 76 12.32 -12.21 -12.95
N SER A 77 11.89 -12.92 -13.97
CA SER A 77 11.22 -14.24 -13.95
C SER A 77 10.23 -14.48 -12.80
N ILE A 78 10.74 -14.72 -11.59
CA ILE A 78 9.97 -14.98 -10.38
C ILE A 78 9.25 -13.74 -9.83
N ALA A 79 9.60 -12.55 -10.27
CA ALA A 79 8.94 -11.32 -9.82
C ALA A 79 7.60 -11.07 -10.53
N TYR A 80 7.37 -11.73 -11.66
CA TYR A 80 6.16 -11.53 -12.46
C TYR A 80 4.92 -12.01 -11.75
N LYS A 81 4.09 -11.06 -11.36
CA LYS A 81 2.81 -11.32 -10.69
C LYS A 81 2.95 -12.03 -9.33
N GLU A 82 3.98 -11.68 -8.55
CA GLU A 82 4.25 -12.26 -7.24
C GLU A 82 4.33 -11.20 -6.11
N ALA A 83 4.16 -9.91 -6.44
CA ALA A 83 4.28 -8.85 -5.44
C ALA A 83 3.03 -8.72 -4.58
N SER A 84 3.24 -8.75 -3.24
CA SER A 84 2.20 -8.51 -2.24
C SER A 84 2.40 -7.21 -1.45
N SER A 85 3.61 -6.62 -1.53
CA SER A 85 3.91 -5.28 -1.03
C SER A 85 4.95 -4.58 -1.90
N VAL A 86 4.92 -3.25 -1.92
CA VAL A 86 5.82 -2.40 -2.73
C VAL A 86 6.26 -1.17 -1.95
N MET A 87 7.44 -0.61 -2.29
CA MET A 87 8.00 0.57 -1.64
C MET A 87 8.55 1.55 -2.66
N ASN A 88 8.28 2.84 -2.44
CA ASN A 88 8.82 3.97 -3.17
C ASN A 88 9.83 4.72 -2.30
N SER A 89 11.10 4.40 -2.42
CA SER A 89 12.20 5.15 -1.79
C SER A 89 12.89 6.13 -2.75
N GLY A 90 12.19 6.53 -3.82
CA GLY A 90 12.65 7.52 -4.78
C GLY A 90 12.92 8.89 -4.16
N PHE A 91 13.78 9.68 -4.80
CA PHE A 91 14.00 11.07 -4.43
C PHE A 91 12.77 11.91 -4.78
N VAL A 92 12.38 12.83 -3.88
CA VAL A 92 11.21 13.68 -4.09
C VAL A 92 11.49 14.75 -5.14
N GLY A 93 10.57 14.90 -6.07
CA GLY A 93 10.58 15.90 -7.14
C GLY A 93 10.70 15.29 -8.54
N GLY A 94 10.04 15.92 -9.50
CA GLY A 94 10.02 15.46 -10.88
C GLY A 94 9.19 14.19 -11.06
N LYS A 95 9.82 13.12 -11.55
CA LYS A 95 9.21 11.78 -11.64
C LYS A 95 9.50 11.02 -10.36
N ASP A 96 8.72 11.25 -9.34
CA ASP A 96 8.87 10.69 -8.00
C ASP A 96 7.76 9.72 -7.58
N VAL A 97 6.79 9.51 -8.44
CA VAL A 97 5.72 8.53 -8.28
C VAL A 97 6.10 7.25 -9.03
N VAL A 98 5.88 6.08 -8.42
CA VAL A 98 6.00 4.80 -9.12
C VAL A 98 4.64 4.35 -9.61
N ALA A 99 4.47 4.20 -10.91
CA ALA A 99 3.31 3.56 -11.52
C ALA A 99 3.58 2.07 -11.75
N PHE A 100 2.72 1.22 -11.21
CA PHE A 100 2.73 -0.23 -11.40
C PHE A 100 1.60 -0.62 -12.34
N TYR A 101 1.88 -1.53 -13.27
CA TYR A 101 0.96 -1.94 -14.33
C TYR A 101 0.66 -3.43 -14.23
N TYR A 102 -0.59 -3.80 -14.58
CA TYR A 102 -1.02 -5.19 -14.66
C TYR A 102 -0.23 -5.98 -15.71
N ASP A 103 0.00 -5.36 -16.87
CA ASP A 103 0.71 -5.97 -18.00
C ASP A 103 2.12 -5.39 -18.16
N LYS A 104 2.90 -6.04 -19.02
CA LYS A 104 4.18 -5.52 -19.52
C LYS A 104 3.98 -4.26 -20.36
N ASP A 105 5.08 -3.59 -20.68
CA ASP A 105 5.12 -2.44 -21.60
C ASP A 105 4.28 -1.23 -21.14
N TYR A 106 4.04 -1.09 -19.82
CA TYR A 106 3.36 0.06 -19.21
C TYR A 106 1.95 0.30 -19.77
N GLN A 107 1.19 -0.78 -20.01
CA GLN A 107 -0.15 -0.73 -20.61
C GLN A 107 -1.21 -0.20 -19.62
N TYR A 108 -1.30 1.13 -19.47
CA TYR A 108 -2.19 1.76 -18.50
C TYR A 108 -3.68 1.46 -18.76
N GLN A 109 -4.09 1.21 -20.03
CA GLN A 109 -5.46 0.83 -20.38
C GLN A 109 -5.88 -0.51 -19.79
N ASN A 110 -4.92 -1.40 -19.54
CA ASN A 110 -5.16 -2.75 -19.01
C ASN A 110 -5.11 -2.82 -17.48
N GLY A 111 -4.87 -1.69 -16.83
CA GLY A 111 -4.83 -1.55 -15.38
C GLY A 111 -3.50 -1.03 -14.85
N TYR A 112 -3.57 -0.04 -13.98
CA TYR A 112 -2.41 0.54 -13.30
C TYR A 112 -2.79 1.07 -11.93
N VAL A 113 -1.79 1.24 -11.07
CA VAL A 113 -1.85 1.91 -9.77
C VAL A 113 -0.59 2.74 -9.55
N CYS A 114 -0.63 3.70 -8.65
CA CYS A 114 0.45 4.64 -8.39
C CYS A 114 0.79 4.69 -6.90
N LEU A 115 2.07 4.63 -6.57
CA LEU A 115 2.57 4.84 -5.21
C LEU A 115 3.28 6.19 -5.11
N ALA A 116 2.66 7.10 -4.35
CA ALA A 116 3.19 8.44 -4.14
C ALA A 116 4.47 8.40 -3.29
N PRO A 117 5.40 9.38 -3.45
CA PRO A 117 6.59 9.43 -2.60
C PRO A 117 6.25 9.70 -1.12
N GLY A 118 5.11 10.34 -0.83
CA GLY A 118 4.66 10.62 0.53
C GLY A 118 4.13 9.40 1.27
N GLU A 119 3.61 8.42 0.55
CA GLU A 119 3.07 7.17 1.11
C GLU A 119 4.16 6.18 1.50
N LEU A 120 5.35 6.28 0.93
CA LEU A 120 6.53 5.45 1.14
C LEU A 120 6.37 3.99 0.69
N TRP A 121 5.34 3.27 1.13
CA TRP A 121 5.04 1.88 0.79
C TRP A 121 3.54 1.61 0.77
N ALA A 122 3.15 0.57 0.06
CA ALA A 122 1.87 -0.12 0.21
C ALA A 122 2.19 -1.51 0.75
N ASP A 123 1.89 -1.73 2.02
CA ASP A 123 2.26 -2.94 2.76
C ASP A 123 1.33 -4.13 2.48
N ASN A 124 0.15 -3.87 1.92
CA ASN A 124 -0.84 -4.89 1.57
C ASN A 124 -1.54 -4.55 0.25
N LEU A 125 -1.23 -5.28 -0.80
CA LEU A 125 -1.82 -5.06 -2.12
C LEU A 125 -3.17 -5.77 -2.34
N THR A 126 -3.71 -6.48 -1.33
CA THR A 126 -5.02 -7.17 -1.47
C THR A 126 -6.21 -6.24 -1.35
N ASP A 127 -6.08 -5.10 -0.72
CA ASP A 127 -7.12 -4.08 -0.55
C ASP A 127 -7.07 -2.97 -1.62
N ASN A 128 -6.10 -3.07 -2.53
CA ASN A 128 -5.90 -2.15 -3.64
C ASN A 128 -6.36 -2.78 -4.98
N TYR A 129 -6.94 -1.96 -5.86
CA TYR A 129 -7.48 -2.41 -7.15
C TYR A 129 -6.89 -1.60 -8.30
N PHE A 130 -6.63 -2.27 -9.43
CA PHE A 130 -6.18 -1.58 -10.63
C PHE A 130 -7.25 -0.64 -11.19
N THR A 131 -6.87 0.61 -11.43
CA THR A 131 -7.64 1.55 -12.26
C THR A 131 -7.70 1.03 -13.71
N ASN A 132 -8.81 1.25 -14.39
CA ASN A 132 -9.11 0.72 -15.73
C ASN A 132 -9.31 -0.80 -15.81
N ARG A 133 -9.29 -1.51 -14.66
CA ARG A 133 -9.54 -2.95 -14.59
C ARG A 133 -10.43 -3.30 -13.38
N PRO A 134 -11.73 -3.00 -13.45
CA PRO A 134 -12.65 -3.13 -12.33
C PRO A 134 -12.63 -4.53 -11.69
N GLY A 135 -12.54 -4.58 -10.35
CA GLY A 135 -12.55 -5.83 -9.58
C GLY A 135 -11.24 -6.61 -9.57
N GLN A 136 -10.21 -6.14 -10.29
CA GLN A 136 -8.90 -6.80 -10.26
C GLN A 136 -8.04 -6.22 -9.14
N VAL A 137 -7.77 -7.02 -8.11
CA VAL A 137 -6.82 -6.67 -7.04
C VAL A 137 -5.39 -6.56 -7.56
N VAL A 138 -4.58 -5.76 -6.91
CA VAL A 138 -3.18 -5.52 -7.29
C VAL A 138 -2.28 -6.66 -6.85
N ASN A 139 -2.59 -7.30 -5.71
CA ASN A 139 -1.83 -8.42 -5.17
C ASN A 139 -1.58 -9.50 -6.22
N ASP A 140 -0.33 -9.92 -6.36
CA ASP A 140 0.13 -10.95 -7.30
C ASP A 140 -0.27 -10.67 -8.75
N ARG A 141 -0.24 -9.38 -9.16
CA ARG A 141 -0.69 -9.01 -10.51
C ARG A 141 0.15 -7.92 -11.18
N ILE A 142 1.22 -7.44 -10.55
CA ILE A 142 2.10 -6.45 -11.16
C ILE A 142 2.98 -7.12 -12.22
N GLY A 143 3.00 -6.54 -13.42
CA GLY A 143 3.77 -7.03 -14.57
C GLY A 143 4.89 -6.11 -15.05
N SER A 144 4.81 -4.81 -14.72
CA SER A 144 5.82 -3.80 -15.03
C SER A 144 5.69 -2.58 -14.12
N HIS A 145 6.71 -1.72 -14.08
CA HIS A 145 6.64 -0.43 -13.40
C HIS A 145 7.47 0.64 -14.12
N ARG A 146 7.12 1.89 -13.89
CA ARG A 146 7.96 3.03 -14.28
C ARG A 146 7.78 4.23 -13.35
N TRP A 147 8.77 5.10 -13.35
CA TRP A 147 8.71 6.39 -12.68
C TRP A 147 7.90 7.40 -13.50
N VAL A 148 6.95 8.05 -12.86
CA VAL A 148 6.04 9.01 -13.48
C VAL A 148 5.91 10.27 -12.63
N THR A 149 5.30 11.31 -13.18
CA THR A 149 4.85 12.46 -12.39
C THR A 149 3.46 12.20 -11.81
N ALA A 150 3.11 12.88 -10.72
CA ALA A 150 1.78 12.74 -10.10
C ALA A 150 0.61 13.05 -11.07
N SER A 151 0.84 13.91 -12.08
CA SER A 151 -0.17 14.25 -13.10
C SER A 151 -0.50 13.10 -14.06
N GLU A 152 0.33 12.06 -14.13
CA GLU A 152 0.09 10.85 -14.94
C GLU A 152 -0.81 9.83 -14.20
N CYS A 153 -1.13 10.08 -12.91
CA CYS A 153 -1.93 9.21 -12.06
C CYS A 153 -3.34 9.77 -11.87
N GLY A 154 -4.36 9.01 -12.22
CA GLY A 154 -5.77 9.36 -11.97
C GLY A 154 -6.15 9.30 -10.50
N ALA A 155 -7.22 10.00 -10.10
CA ALA A 155 -7.65 10.07 -8.69
C ALA A 155 -7.93 8.70 -8.04
N GLY A 156 -8.36 7.69 -8.80
CA GLY A 156 -8.65 6.34 -8.31
C GLY A 156 -7.49 5.34 -8.45
N SER A 157 -6.26 5.80 -8.76
CA SER A 157 -5.12 4.91 -8.98
C SER A 157 -4.14 4.85 -7.82
N TRP A 158 -4.36 5.61 -6.75
CA TRP A 158 -3.42 5.70 -5.64
C TRP A 158 -3.48 4.50 -4.73
N LEU A 159 -2.31 3.91 -4.46
CA LEU A 159 -2.10 2.91 -3.42
C LEU A 159 -2.10 3.57 -2.04
N THR A 160 -2.59 2.84 -1.05
CA THR A 160 -2.65 3.26 0.37
C THR A 160 -2.07 2.17 1.27
#